data_8e6db7a8bd0117018b093ba596c604ea
#
_entry.id   8e6db7a8bd0117018b093ba596c604ea
#
_cell.length_a   1.000
_cell.length_b   1.000
_cell.length_c   1.000
_cell.angle_alpha   90.00
_cell.angle_beta   90.00
_cell.angle_gamma   90.00
#
_symmetry.space_group_name_H-M   'P 1'
#
loop_
_entity.id
_entity.type
_entity.pdbx_description
1 polymer ?
#
loop_
_entity_poly.entity_id
_entity_poly.type
_entity_poly.pdbx_seq_one_letter_code
_entity_poly.pdbx_strand_id
1 'polypeptide(L)'
;MSEKAKELQKKLFNKKENGVDFMSDEELKVCDDFCEGYKKFLFENKTEREFAASALKLAQEHGFTEFDKFGKALEPGDKVYYFNREKAIILAVKGKRPICDGVRISAAHIDSPRLDLKQCPVYEDGNLGFFKTHYYGGIKKYQWTAIPLSLHGRICKNDGTYVDVKVGEDPADPKFCITDILPHLGAEQMSRKANEIVKGEELNVVIGSRPFKDDEVSEKIKLNLLNILFEKYGIVERDFLSAELELVPAFSVDDIGFDRSLIGGYGHDDRVCSYPALQAILDIDEVPELSLIHISEPTRQAEI
;
A
#
# COMPACT_ATOMS: atom_id res chain seq x y z
N MET A 1 31.09 -30.14 29.25
CA MET A 1 29.68 -30.51 29.36
C MET A 1 29.58 -32.03 29.35
N SER A 2 28.91 -32.65 30.30
CA SER A 2 28.82 -34.11 30.35
C SER A 2 27.97 -34.65 29.17
N GLU A 3 28.28 -35.84 28.67
CA GLU A 3 27.48 -36.48 27.59
C GLU A 3 26.00 -36.53 27.92
N LYS A 4 25.66 -36.83 29.16
CA LYS A 4 24.29 -36.82 29.66
C LYS A 4 23.59 -35.47 29.52
N ALA A 5 24.34 -34.33 29.71
CA ALA A 5 23.76 -33.01 29.55
C ALA A 5 23.51 -32.66 28.05
N LYS A 6 24.40 -33.12 27.14
CA LYS A 6 24.21 -32.97 25.70
C LYS A 6 23.01 -33.78 25.20
N GLU A 7 22.86 -35.01 25.68
CA GLU A 7 21.69 -35.85 25.33
C GLU A 7 20.39 -35.23 25.83
N LEU A 8 20.37 -34.75 27.09
CA LEU A 8 19.20 -34.05 27.63
C LEU A 8 18.87 -32.76 26.86
N GLN A 9 19.87 -31.97 26.49
CA GLN A 9 19.69 -30.79 25.69
C GLN A 9 19.09 -31.14 24.32
N LYS A 10 19.63 -32.16 23.64
CA LYS A 10 19.11 -32.65 22.35
C LYS A 10 17.66 -33.15 22.43
N LYS A 11 17.29 -33.76 23.57
CA LYS A 11 15.95 -34.31 23.81
C LYS A 11 14.93 -33.27 24.25
N LEU A 12 15.36 -32.29 25.07
CA LEU A 12 14.44 -31.38 25.75
C LEU A 12 14.35 -29.98 25.10
N PHE A 13 15.40 -29.54 24.39
CA PHE A 13 15.38 -28.23 23.76
C PHE A 13 14.77 -28.34 22.38
N ASN A 14 13.86 -27.38 22.09
CA ASN A 14 13.40 -27.19 20.74
C ASN A 14 14.57 -26.52 19.92
N LYS A 15 15.07 -27.25 18.94
CA LYS A 15 16.08 -26.74 18.02
C LYS A 15 15.37 -25.89 16.99
N LYS A 16 15.60 -24.58 17.03
CA LYS A 16 15.19 -23.68 15.96
C LYS A 16 16.09 -23.94 14.77
N GLU A 17 15.53 -24.45 13.70
CA GLU A 17 16.24 -24.69 12.45
C GLU A 17 15.83 -23.62 11.44
N ASN A 18 16.75 -23.22 10.56
CA ASN A 18 16.44 -22.31 9.48
C ASN A 18 15.73 -23.10 8.37
N GLY A 19 14.63 -22.58 7.83
CA GLY A 19 13.90 -23.24 6.75
C GLY A 19 14.77 -23.47 5.51
N VAL A 20 15.70 -22.58 5.25
CA VAL A 20 16.67 -22.70 4.14
C VAL A 20 17.55 -23.95 4.26
N ASP A 21 17.84 -24.42 5.49
CA ASP A 21 18.65 -25.63 5.71
C ASP A 21 18.00 -26.92 5.16
N PHE A 22 16.71 -26.85 4.83
CA PHE A 22 15.93 -28.00 4.30
C PHE A 22 15.50 -27.83 2.83
N MET A 23 15.81 -26.70 2.24
CA MET A 23 15.46 -26.41 0.85
C MET A 23 16.57 -26.88 -0.09
N SER A 24 16.17 -27.49 -1.21
CA SER A 24 17.07 -27.72 -2.33
C SER A 24 17.37 -26.41 -3.07
N ASP A 25 18.40 -26.41 -3.91
CA ASP A 25 18.73 -25.26 -4.75
C ASP A 25 17.58 -24.88 -5.70
N GLU A 26 16.82 -25.87 -6.18
CA GLU A 26 15.64 -25.67 -7.01
C GLU A 26 14.52 -25.00 -6.24
N GLU A 27 14.25 -25.42 -5.00
CA GLU A 27 13.22 -24.80 -4.13
C GLU A 27 13.61 -23.36 -3.76
N LEU A 28 14.90 -23.12 -3.47
CA LEU A 28 15.41 -21.77 -3.23
C LEU A 28 15.18 -20.86 -4.44
N LYS A 29 15.46 -21.37 -5.65
CA LYS A 29 15.21 -20.61 -6.86
C LYS A 29 13.73 -20.27 -7.08
N VAL A 30 12.83 -21.21 -6.80
CA VAL A 30 11.38 -20.95 -6.87
C VAL A 30 10.97 -19.87 -5.85
N CYS A 31 11.56 -19.92 -4.66
CA CYS A 31 11.34 -18.90 -3.64
C CYS A 31 11.82 -17.51 -4.10
N ASP A 32 13.03 -17.45 -4.70
CA ASP A 32 13.59 -16.19 -5.22
C ASP A 32 12.74 -15.63 -6.36
N ASP A 33 12.30 -16.46 -7.30
CA ASP A 33 11.44 -16.06 -8.41
C ASP A 33 10.08 -15.54 -7.91
N PHE A 34 9.50 -16.17 -6.88
CA PHE A 34 8.28 -15.68 -6.21
C PHE A 34 8.52 -14.31 -5.54
N CYS A 35 9.67 -14.15 -4.88
CA CYS A 35 10.05 -12.89 -4.23
C CYS A 35 10.25 -11.75 -5.23
N GLU A 36 10.79 -12.02 -6.43
CA GLU A 36 10.86 -11.01 -7.50
C GLU A 36 9.46 -10.54 -7.94
N GLY A 37 8.53 -11.47 -8.09
CA GLY A 37 7.11 -11.14 -8.36
C GLY A 37 6.50 -10.29 -7.24
N TYR A 38 6.76 -10.64 -6.00
CA TYR A 38 6.29 -9.88 -4.84
C TYR A 38 6.89 -8.48 -4.77
N LYS A 39 8.21 -8.31 -4.99
CA LYS A 39 8.87 -6.99 -5.00
C LYS A 39 8.25 -6.08 -6.04
N LYS A 40 8.06 -6.58 -7.25
CA LYS A 40 7.41 -5.84 -8.33
C LYS A 40 5.99 -5.42 -7.95
N PHE A 41 5.20 -6.37 -7.46
CA PHE A 41 3.82 -6.11 -7.05
C PHE A 41 3.73 -5.08 -5.92
N LEU A 42 4.61 -5.18 -4.91
CA LEU A 42 4.67 -4.25 -3.78
C LEU A 42 5.03 -2.82 -4.23
N PHE A 43 5.96 -2.69 -5.16
CA PHE A 43 6.37 -1.39 -5.71
C PHE A 43 5.27 -0.73 -6.55
N GLU A 44 4.60 -1.51 -7.40
CA GLU A 44 3.59 -1.00 -8.32
C GLU A 44 2.27 -0.64 -7.64
N ASN A 45 1.99 -1.23 -6.45
CA ASN A 45 0.68 -1.17 -5.79
C ASN A 45 0.78 -0.66 -4.35
N LYS A 46 0.98 0.63 -4.20
CA LYS A 46 1.17 1.28 -2.89
C LYS A 46 -0.13 1.61 -2.16
N THR A 47 -1.25 1.68 -2.87
CA THR A 47 -2.59 1.97 -2.33
C THR A 47 -3.53 0.78 -2.48
N GLU A 48 -4.64 0.76 -1.72
CA GLU A 48 -5.66 -0.30 -1.82
C GLU A 48 -6.29 -0.36 -3.22
N ARG A 49 -6.48 0.80 -3.85
CA ARG A 49 -7.05 0.90 -5.20
C ARG A 49 -6.13 0.28 -6.25
N GLU A 50 -4.83 0.57 -6.15
CA GLU A 50 -3.82 -0.03 -7.05
C GLU A 50 -3.73 -1.53 -6.85
N PHE A 51 -3.71 -2.01 -5.59
CA PHE A 51 -3.72 -3.43 -5.27
C PHE A 51 -4.94 -4.13 -5.88
N ALA A 52 -6.14 -3.61 -5.61
CA ALA A 52 -7.39 -4.21 -6.06
C ALA A 52 -7.47 -4.25 -7.61
N ALA A 53 -7.01 -3.21 -8.28
CA ALA A 53 -6.95 -3.16 -9.74
C ALA A 53 -5.97 -4.18 -10.33
N SER A 54 -4.78 -4.32 -9.74
CA SER A 54 -3.79 -5.30 -10.16
C SER A 54 -4.24 -6.72 -9.87
N ALA A 55 -4.86 -6.97 -8.72
CA ALA A 55 -5.44 -8.27 -8.39
C ALA A 55 -6.57 -8.65 -9.34
N LEU A 56 -7.41 -7.71 -9.74
CA LEU A 56 -8.45 -7.93 -10.76
C LEU A 56 -7.84 -8.35 -12.10
N LYS A 57 -6.80 -7.64 -12.55
CA LYS A 57 -6.12 -7.97 -13.80
C LYS A 57 -5.55 -9.38 -13.75
N LEU A 58 -4.82 -9.73 -12.68
CA LEU A 58 -4.28 -11.07 -12.50
C LEU A 58 -5.39 -12.15 -12.46
N ALA A 59 -6.49 -11.88 -11.78
CA ALA A 59 -7.63 -12.80 -11.73
C ALA A 59 -8.21 -13.05 -13.13
N GLN A 60 -8.39 -12.01 -13.94
CA GLN A 60 -8.87 -12.13 -15.30
C GLN A 60 -7.91 -12.93 -16.19
N GLU A 61 -6.61 -12.72 -16.05
CA GLU A 61 -5.57 -13.49 -16.75
C GLU A 61 -5.59 -14.99 -16.37
N HIS A 62 -6.05 -15.33 -15.13
CA HIS A 62 -6.22 -16.71 -14.64
C HIS A 62 -7.63 -17.28 -14.83
N GLY A 63 -8.46 -16.64 -15.68
CA GLY A 63 -9.76 -17.16 -16.08
C GLY A 63 -10.90 -16.87 -15.10
N PHE A 64 -10.73 -15.97 -14.15
CA PHE A 64 -11.83 -15.52 -13.31
C PHE A 64 -12.76 -14.60 -14.10
N THR A 65 -14.06 -14.78 -13.94
CA THR A 65 -15.10 -13.97 -14.53
C THR A 65 -15.88 -13.20 -13.47
N GLU A 66 -16.53 -12.11 -13.85
CA GLU A 66 -17.32 -11.32 -12.90
C GLU A 66 -18.50 -12.15 -12.36
N PHE A 67 -18.69 -12.11 -11.03
CA PHE A 67 -19.80 -12.82 -10.39
C PHE A 67 -21.13 -12.14 -10.69
N ASP A 68 -22.00 -12.84 -11.41
CA ASP A 68 -23.39 -12.44 -11.61
C ASP A 68 -24.29 -13.02 -10.52
N LYS A 69 -24.72 -12.17 -9.58
CA LYS A 69 -25.61 -12.58 -8.48
C LYS A 69 -27.02 -13.03 -8.93
N PHE A 70 -27.42 -12.73 -10.15
CA PHE A 70 -28.68 -13.12 -10.74
C PHE A 70 -28.53 -14.18 -11.84
N GLY A 71 -27.29 -14.59 -12.08
CA GLY A 71 -26.92 -15.59 -13.07
C GLY A 71 -27.25 -17.02 -12.66
N LYS A 72 -26.67 -17.96 -13.39
CA LYS A 72 -26.76 -19.39 -13.06
C LYS A 72 -26.01 -19.70 -11.77
N ALA A 73 -26.43 -20.77 -11.09
CA ALA A 73 -25.67 -21.34 -9.99
C ALA A 73 -24.26 -21.74 -10.48
N LEU A 74 -23.25 -21.50 -9.65
CA LEU A 74 -21.89 -21.86 -9.98
C LEU A 74 -21.71 -23.38 -9.96
N GLU A 75 -21.04 -23.89 -10.96
CA GLU A 75 -20.63 -25.28 -11.07
C GLU A 75 -19.22 -25.50 -10.49
N PRO A 76 -18.90 -26.74 -10.06
CA PRO A 76 -17.56 -27.05 -9.57
C PRO A 76 -16.48 -26.68 -10.58
N GLY A 77 -15.51 -25.87 -10.15
CA GLY A 77 -14.42 -25.36 -11.00
C GLY A 77 -14.65 -23.94 -11.52
N ASP A 78 -15.84 -23.39 -11.38
CA ASP A 78 -16.09 -21.99 -11.76
C ASP A 78 -15.21 -21.05 -10.91
N LYS A 79 -14.53 -20.14 -11.60
CA LYS A 79 -13.69 -19.09 -11.05
C LYS A 79 -14.36 -17.74 -11.22
N VAL A 80 -14.74 -17.10 -10.12
CA VAL A 80 -15.45 -15.81 -10.17
C VAL A 80 -14.80 -14.77 -9.28
N TYR A 81 -14.95 -13.50 -9.67
CA TYR A 81 -14.56 -12.37 -8.83
C TYR A 81 -15.72 -11.43 -8.58
N TYR A 82 -15.65 -10.72 -7.44
CA TYR A 82 -16.50 -9.57 -7.14
C TYR A 82 -15.59 -8.37 -6.80
N PHE A 83 -15.68 -7.33 -7.64
CA PHE A 83 -14.86 -6.13 -7.51
C PHE A 83 -15.69 -5.01 -6.87
N ASN A 84 -15.39 -4.71 -5.59
CA ASN A 84 -16.20 -3.80 -4.79
C ASN A 84 -15.62 -2.40 -4.78
N ARG A 85 -16.31 -1.44 -5.41
CA ARG A 85 -15.96 -0.01 -5.42
C ARG A 85 -14.52 0.28 -5.85
N GLU A 86 -13.91 -0.61 -6.59
CA GLU A 86 -12.51 -0.55 -7.03
C GLU A 86 -11.49 -0.47 -5.87
N LYS A 87 -11.85 -0.91 -4.67
CA LYS A 87 -11.01 -0.88 -3.47
C LYS A 87 -10.90 -2.21 -2.73
N ALA A 88 -11.74 -3.15 -3.08
CA ALA A 88 -11.70 -4.50 -2.53
C ALA A 88 -12.01 -5.52 -3.63
N ILE A 89 -11.45 -6.70 -3.50
CA ILE A 89 -11.72 -7.79 -4.42
C ILE A 89 -11.94 -9.09 -3.65
N ILE A 90 -12.95 -9.82 -4.07
CA ILE A 90 -13.22 -11.18 -3.61
C ILE A 90 -13.05 -12.09 -4.82
N LEU A 91 -12.24 -13.14 -4.66
CA LEU A 91 -12.08 -14.21 -5.63
C LEU A 91 -12.67 -15.48 -5.04
N ALA A 92 -13.36 -16.26 -5.85
CA ALA A 92 -13.89 -17.55 -5.43
C ALA A 92 -13.68 -18.62 -6.49
N VAL A 93 -13.29 -19.80 -6.04
CA VAL A 93 -13.25 -21.03 -6.85
C VAL A 93 -14.28 -21.99 -6.27
N LYS A 94 -15.30 -22.36 -7.04
CA LYS A 94 -16.34 -23.27 -6.62
C LYS A 94 -15.81 -24.69 -6.45
N GLY A 95 -15.94 -25.24 -5.27
CA GLY A 95 -15.58 -26.61 -4.97
C GLY A 95 -16.62 -27.64 -5.38
N LYS A 96 -16.30 -28.94 -5.31
CA LYS A 96 -17.20 -30.05 -5.62
C LYS A 96 -18.38 -30.14 -4.65
N ARG A 97 -18.14 -29.82 -3.38
CA ARG A 97 -19.15 -29.93 -2.32
C ARG A 97 -20.04 -28.68 -2.27
N PRO A 98 -21.27 -28.83 -1.77
CA PRO A 98 -22.15 -27.70 -1.50
C PRO A 98 -21.50 -26.70 -0.52
N ILE A 99 -21.83 -25.40 -0.65
CA ILE A 99 -21.31 -24.34 0.24
C ILE A 99 -21.75 -24.57 1.70
N CYS A 100 -22.92 -25.16 1.92
CA CYS A 100 -23.39 -25.50 3.27
C CYS A 100 -22.54 -26.53 4.01
N ASP A 101 -21.70 -27.28 3.30
CA ASP A 101 -20.72 -28.20 3.91
C ASP A 101 -19.47 -27.47 4.40
N GLY A 102 -19.36 -26.19 4.13
CA GLY A 102 -18.25 -25.32 4.50
C GLY A 102 -17.50 -24.75 3.32
N VAL A 103 -16.71 -23.71 3.60
CA VAL A 103 -15.80 -23.05 2.66
C VAL A 103 -14.45 -22.83 3.33
N ARG A 104 -13.40 -22.62 2.55
CA ARG A 104 -12.10 -22.16 3.04
C ARG A 104 -11.91 -20.72 2.64
N ILE A 105 -11.66 -19.85 3.62
CA ILE A 105 -11.50 -18.40 3.38
C ILE A 105 -10.07 -18.02 3.77
N SER A 106 -9.40 -17.30 2.87
CA SER A 106 -8.17 -16.58 3.12
C SER A 106 -8.44 -15.10 2.95
N ALA A 107 -8.27 -14.31 4.02
CA ALA A 107 -8.55 -12.89 4.00
C ALA A 107 -7.34 -12.10 4.53
N ALA A 108 -7.06 -10.95 3.94
CA ALA A 108 -6.03 -10.03 4.37
C ALA A 108 -6.45 -8.59 4.03
N HIS A 109 -5.97 -7.62 4.83
CA HIS A 109 -6.15 -6.22 4.48
C HIS A 109 -5.10 -5.75 3.47
N ILE A 110 -5.42 -4.71 2.72
CA ILE A 110 -4.57 -4.20 1.64
C ILE A 110 -4.25 -2.71 1.76
N ASP A 111 -4.73 -2.05 2.82
CA ASP A 111 -4.30 -0.71 3.19
C ASP A 111 -2.96 -0.75 3.94
N SER A 112 -2.30 0.38 3.95
CA SER A 112 -1.06 0.60 4.72
C SER A 112 -1.09 2.03 5.28
N PRO A 113 -0.33 2.32 6.35
CA PRO A 113 -0.25 3.66 6.91
C PRO A 113 0.19 4.69 5.87
N ARG A 114 -0.48 5.83 5.82
CA ARG A 114 -0.29 6.89 4.83
C ARG A 114 -0.65 8.26 5.38
N LEU A 115 -0.48 9.29 4.55
CA LEU A 115 -0.97 10.64 4.83
C LEU A 115 -2.07 10.99 3.82
N ASP A 116 -3.31 11.06 4.28
CA ASP A 116 -4.43 11.51 3.45
C ASP A 116 -4.44 13.04 3.35
N LEU A 117 -4.75 13.59 2.18
CA LEU A 117 -4.95 15.00 2.03
C LEU A 117 -6.26 15.45 2.70
N LYS A 118 -6.23 16.59 3.42
CA LYS A 118 -7.44 17.21 3.94
C LYS A 118 -8.27 17.82 2.80
N GLN A 119 -9.53 18.12 3.04
CA GLN A 119 -10.49 18.58 2.03
C GLN A 119 -10.10 19.88 1.30
N CYS A 120 -9.39 20.79 1.95
CA CYS A 120 -8.82 22.00 1.34
C CYS A 120 -7.32 21.99 1.63
N PRO A 121 -6.54 21.18 0.90
CA PRO A 121 -5.19 20.85 1.34
C PRO A 121 -4.15 21.90 0.96
N VAL A 122 -4.37 22.67 -0.12
CA VAL A 122 -3.38 23.61 -0.68
C VAL A 122 -3.36 24.91 0.09
N TYR A 123 -2.23 25.26 0.66
CA TYR A 123 -1.99 26.57 1.29
C TYR A 123 -0.55 27.01 1.10
N GLU A 124 -0.27 28.30 1.35
CA GLU A 124 1.08 28.81 1.39
C GLU A 124 1.40 29.43 2.75
N ASP A 125 2.64 29.26 3.18
CA ASP A 125 3.20 29.85 4.38
C ASP A 125 4.72 29.98 4.23
N GLY A 126 5.33 31.03 4.76
CA GLY A 126 6.78 31.22 4.75
C GLY A 126 7.43 31.13 3.36
N ASN A 127 6.76 31.59 2.31
CA ASN A 127 7.16 31.46 0.90
C ASN A 127 7.28 29.99 0.39
N LEU A 128 6.56 29.07 0.98
CA LEU A 128 6.42 27.70 0.54
C LEU A 128 4.95 27.35 0.34
N GLY A 129 4.67 26.47 -0.60
CA GLY A 129 3.36 25.86 -0.78
C GLY A 129 3.34 24.48 -0.16
N PHE A 130 2.23 24.16 0.48
CA PHE A 130 2.04 22.93 1.23
C PHE A 130 0.74 22.21 0.89
N PHE A 131 0.77 20.89 1.07
CA PHE A 131 -0.44 20.09 1.30
C PHE A 131 -0.65 19.89 2.81
N LYS A 132 -1.85 20.19 3.28
CA LYS A 132 -2.32 19.86 4.62
C LYS A 132 -2.80 18.42 4.67
N THR A 133 -2.25 17.63 5.59
CA THR A 133 -2.50 16.19 5.67
C THR A 133 -3.14 15.75 6.97
N HIS A 134 -3.64 14.54 6.95
CA HIS A 134 -4.05 13.77 8.12
C HIS A 134 -3.42 12.37 8.00
N TYR A 135 -2.75 11.91 9.04
CA TYR A 135 -2.18 10.56 9.00
C TYR A 135 -3.25 9.50 9.24
N TYR A 136 -3.12 8.40 8.51
CA TYR A 136 -3.95 7.20 8.63
C TYR A 136 -3.11 6.05 9.15
N GLY A 137 -3.70 5.25 10.07
CA GLY A 137 -3.04 4.09 10.66
C GLY A 137 -2.05 4.43 11.78
N GLY A 138 -1.40 3.41 12.31
CA GLY A 138 -0.42 3.53 13.39
C GLY A 138 0.96 3.89 12.88
N ILE A 139 1.34 5.16 12.90
CA ILE A 139 2.67 5.62 12.46
C ILE A 139 3.53 6.17 13.58
N LYS A 140 4.83 5.96 13.47
CA LYS A 140 5.83 6.76 14.20
C LYS A 140 6.11 8.02 13.37
N LYS A 141 5.43 9.12 13.69
CA LYS A 141 5.41 10.35 12.89
C LYS A 141 6.80 10.88 12.51
N TYR A 142 7.78 10.72 13.40
CA TYR A 142 9.16 11.15 13.16
C TYR A 142 9.86 10.40 12.00
N GLN A 143 9.37 9.20 11.61
CA GLN A 143 9.91 8.46 10.47
C GLN A 143 9.44 9.01 9.12
N TRP A 144 8.45 9.90 9.11
CA TRP A 144 7.85 10.46 7.91
C TRP A 144 8.43 11.81 7.52
N THR A 145 9.23 12.42 8.40
CA THR A 145 9.95 13.65 8.09
C THR A 145 11.22 13.37 7.28
N ALA A 146 11.58 14.32 6.41
CA ALA A 146 12.79 14.29 5.57
C ALA A 146 12.93 13.09 4.60
N ILE A 147 11.86 12.32 4.40
CA ILE A 147 11.85 11.24 3.40
C ILE A 147 11.13 11.67 2.14
N PRO A 148 11.47 11.11 0.97
CA PRO A 148 10.73 11.37 -0.26
C PRO A 148 9.36 10.71 -0.18
N LEU A 149 8.33 11.44 -0.61
CA LEU A 149 6.94 11.01 -0.69
C LEU A 149 6.45 11.09 -2.13
N SER A 150 5.57 10.19 -2.51
CA SER A 150 4.81 10.18 -3.76
C SER A 150 3.32 10.41 -3.48
N LEU A 151 2.62 10.98 -4.44
CA LEU A 151 1.19 11.27 -4.37
C LEU A 151 0.42 10.30 -5.26
N HIS A 152 -0.52 9.59 -4.67
CA HIS A 152 -1.38 8.62 -5.33
C HIS A 152 -2.84 8.92 -5.06
N GLY A 153 -3.72 8.40 -5.89
CA GLY A 153 -5.14 8.38 -5.63
C GLY A 153 -6.00 8.83 -6.79
N ARG A 154 -7.23 9.24 -6.49
CA ARG A 154 -8.26 9.57 -7.48
C ARG A 154 -8.97 10.87 -7.11
N ILE A 155 -9.22 11.68 -8.10
CA ILE A 155 -10.02 12.90 -7.97
C ILE A 155 -11.29 12.73 -8.79
N CYS A 156 -12.45 12.81 -8.13
CA CYS A 156 -13.75 12.81 -8.81
C CYS A 156 -14.15 14.25 -9.12
N LYS A 157 -14.40 14.54 -10.40
CA LYS A 157 -14.79 15.88 -10.87
C LYS A 157 -16.31 16.09 -10.78
N ASN A 158 -16.71 17.36 -10.77
CA ASN A 158 -18.13 17.74 -10.70
C ASN A 158 -18.97 17.25 -11.90
N ASP A 159 -18.36 16.94 -13.03
CA ASP A 159 -19.03 16.39 -14.23
C ASP A 159 -19.24 14.86 -14.17
N GLY A 160 -18.85 14.22 -13.06
CA GLY A 160 -18.95 12.78 -12.86
C GLY A 160 -17.78 11.98 -13.43
N THR A 161 -16.82 12.63 -14.07
CA THR A 161 -15.56 11.98 -14.50
C THR A 161 -14.57 11.91 -13.35
N TYR A 162 -13.52 11.11 -13.51
CA TYR A 162 -12.43 11.05 -12.54
C TYR A 162 -11.07 11.07 -13.23
N VAL A 163 -10.06 11.44 -12.47
CA VAL A 163 -8.66 11.36 -12.88
C VAL A 163 -7.86 10.65 -11.80
N ASP A 164 -7.10 9.65 -12.22
CA ASP A 164 -6.14 8.98 -11.35
C ASP A 164 -4.83 9.78 -11.32
N VAL A 165 -4.30 9.95 -10.13
CA VAL A 165 -3.07 10.70 -9.86
C VAL A 165 -2.02 9.71 -9.34
N LYS A 166 -0.86 9.68 -10.01
CA LYS A 166 0.33 8.96 -9.55
C LYS A 166 1.54 9.81 -9.90
N VAL A 167 2.20 10.38 -8.88
CA VAL A 167 3.34 11.29 -9.06
C VAL A 167 4.40 10.98 -8.01
N GLY A 168 5.63 10.82 -8.44
CA GLY A 168 6.78 10.59 -7.56
C GLY A 168 7.34 9.17 -7.62
N GLU A 169 6.78 8.29 -8.45
CA GLU A 169 7.29 6.95 -8.67
C GLU A 169 8.28 6.89 -9.85
N ASP A 170 8.00 7.63 -10.93
CA ASP A 170 8.94 7.75 -12.03
C ASP A 170 10.16 8.60 -11.60
N PRO A 171 11.39 8.24 -11.97
CA PRO A 171 12.58 9.06 -11.70
C PRO A 171 12.49 10.50 -12.23
N ALA A 172 11.70 10.75 -13.27
CA ALA A 172 11.46 12.08 -13.83
C ALA A 172 10.40 12.90 -13.07
N ASP A 173 9.63 12.26 -12.21
CA ASP A 173 8.60 12.93 -11.43
C ASP A 173 9.21 13.75 -10.28
N PRO A 174 8.56 14.87 -9.90
CA PRO A 174 8.88 15.54 -8.65
C PRO A 174 8.47 14.64 -7.48
N LYS A 175 9.23 14.73 -6.39
CA LYS A 175 8.90 14.10 -5.11
C LYS A 175 8.54 15.16 -4.09
N PHE A 176 7.82 14.75 -3.06
CA PHE A 176 7.35 15.61 -1.99
C PHE A 176 8.06 15.24 -0.68
N CYS A 177 8.06 16.11 0.31
CA CYS A 177 8.61 15.79 1.63
C CYS A 177 7.98 16.64 2.73
N ILE A 178 8.03 16.12 3.95
CA ILE A 178 7.81 16.90 5.17
C ILE A 178 9.17 17.38 5.62
N THR A 179 9.33 18.70 5.74
CA THR A 179 10.59 19.28 6.23
C THR A 179 10.76 19.00 7.72
N ASP A 180 12.00 18.89 8.15
CA ASP A 180 12.35 18.81 9.57
C ASP A 180 13.34 19.92 9.92
N ILE A 181 13.37 20.28 11.20
CA ILE A 181 14.28 21.30 11.70
C ILE A 181 15.65 20.68 12.02
N LEU A 182 16.73 21.40 11.67
CA LEU A 182 18.08 20.93 11.95
C LEU A 182 18.38 20.96 13.47
N PRO A 183 19.30 20.10 13.96
CA PRO A 183 19.56 19.92 15.40
C PRO A 183 19.91 21.23 16.13
N HIS A 184 20.62 22.14 15.48
CA HIS A 184 21.05 23.40 16.07
C HIS A 184 19.88 24.32 16.46
N LEU A 185 18.72 24.17 15.80
CA LEU A 185 17.50 24.94 16.08
C LEU A 185 16.41 24.07 16.72
N GLY A 186 16.62 22.74 16.78
CA GLY A 186 15.63 21.74 17.20
C GLY A 186 15.66 21.40 18.68
N ALA A 187 16.31 22.16 19.57
CA ALA A 187 16.47 21.80 20.99
C ALA A 187 15.13 21.59 21.71
N GLU A 188 14.12 22.43 21.43
CA GLU A 188 12.78 22.24 22.00
C GLU A 188 12.11 20.95 21.47
N GLN A 189 12.15 20.72 20.16
CA GLN A 189 11.60 19.52 19.54
C GLN A 189 12.26 18.26 20.11
N MET A 190 13.58 18.24 20.24
CA MET A 190 14.33 17.10 20.77
C MET A 190 14.08 16.84 22.26
N SER A 191 13.58 17.82 23.02
CA SER A 191 13.17 17.64 24.43
C SER A 191 11.80 16.99 24.59
N ARG A 192 11.00 16.89 23.53
CA ARG A 192 9.68 16.26 23.54
C ARG A 192 9.77 14.75 23.70
N LYS A 193 8.69 14.11 24.16
CA LYS A 193 8.60 12.64 24.15
C LYS A 193 8.62 12.12 22.71
N ALA A 194 9.10 10.90 22.51
CA ALA A 194 9.24 10.30 21.17
C ALA A 194 7.95 10.32 20.33
N ASN A 195 6.77 10.13 20.94
CA ASN A 195 5.48 10.19 20.27
C ASN A 195 5.00 11.62 19.97
N GLU A 196 5.67 12.64 20.51
CA GLU A 196 5.35 14.05 20.39
C GLU A 196 6.42 14.86 19.65
N ILE A 197 7.56 14.24 19.30
CA ILE A 197 8.66 14.89 18.56
C ILE A 197 8.10 15.58 17.31
N VAL A 198 7.25 14.88 16.57
CA VAL A 198 6.47 15.43 15.47
C VAL A 198 4.99 15.28 15.81
N LYS A 199 4.24 16.37 15.82
CA LYS A 199 2.79 16.33 16.04
C LYS A 199 2.05 16.01 14.75
N GLY A 200 0.83 15.46 14.84
CA GLY A 200 0.03 15.14 13.64
C GLY A 200 -0.22 16.34 12.74
N GLU A 201 -0.48 17.52 13.33
CA GLU A 201 -0.69 18.77 12.58
C GLU A 201 0.60 19.38 11.99
N GLU A 202 1.78 18.85 12.32
CA GLU A 202 3.06 19.24 11.76
C GLU A 202 3.42 18.43 10.50
N LEU A 203 2.65 17.39 10.16
CA LEU A 203 2.86 16.54 8.98
C LEU A 203 2.37 17.21 7.66
N ASN A 204 2.72 18.47 7.46
CA ASN A 204 2.38 19.19 6.24
C ASN A 204 3.49 19.00 5.20
N VAL A 205 3.10 18.70 3.97
CA VAL A 205 4.02 18.28 2.92
C VAL A 205 4.33 19.45 1.99
N VAL A 206 5.60 19.75 1.81
CA VAL A 206 6.06 20.79 0.87
C VAL A 206 5.83 20.33 -0.56
N ILE A 207 5.17 21.18 -1.36
CA ILE A 207 4.81 20.91 -2.76
C ILE A 207 5.35 21.93 -3.76
N GLY A 208 5.95 23.01 -3.30
CA GLY A 208 6.59 24.00 -4.17
C GLY A 208 6.89 25.32 -3.48
N SER A 209 7.53 26.23 -4.22
CA SER A 209 7.95 27.55 -3.70
C SER A 209 7.95 28.66 -4.76
N ARG A 210 7.65 28.36 -6.02
CA ARG A 210 7.69 29.37 -7.09
C ARG A 210 6.38 30.13 -7.13
N PRO A 211 6.40 31.48 -7.01
CA PRO A 211 5.20 32.29 -7.11
C PRO A 211 4.72 32.39 -8.56
N PHE A 212 3.44 32.59 -8.77
CA PHE A 212 2.88 33.07 -10.03
C PHE A 212 3.40 34.48 -10.33
N LYS A 213 3.74 34.74 -11.58
CA LYS A 213 4.34 36.00 -11.99
C LYS A 213 3.25 37.06 -12.25
N ASP A 214 2.71 37.56 -11.18
CA ASP A 214 1.75 38.67 -11.20
C ASP A 214 1.83 39.41 -9.87
N ASP A 215 1.85 40.74 -9.89
CA ASP A 215 2.02 41.54 -8.67
C ASP A 215 0.69 41.95 -8.03
N GLU A 216 -0.42 41.80 -8.73
CA GLU A 216 -1.74 42.19 -8.25
C GLU A 216 -2.48 41.11 -7.48
N VAL A 217 -1.99 39.83 -7.50
CA VAL A 217 -2.64 38.71 -6.83
C VAL A 217 -2.00 38.39 -5.50
N SER A 218 -2.82 37.92 -4.55
CA SER A 218 -2.38 37.36 -3.28
C SER A 218 -2.16 35.85 -3.41
N GLU A 219 -1.50 35.21 -2.43
CA GLU A 219 -1.25 33.76 -2.41
C GLU A 219 -0.65 33.23 -3.73
N LYS A 220 0.39 33.90 -4.20
CA LYS A 220 1.00 33.66 -5.53
C LYS A 220 1.55 32.25 -5.71
N ILE A 221 2.06 31.64 -4.64
CA ILE A 221 2.59 30.27 -4.66
C ILE A 221 1.45 29.27 -4.76
N LYS A 222 0.42 29.43 -3.95
CA LYS A 222 -0.80 28.62 -4.02
C LYS A 222 -1.43 28.71 -5.41
N LEU A 223 -1.55 29.92 -5.96
CA LEU A 223 -2.09 30.12 -7.30
C LEU A 223 -1.28 29.38 -8.36
N ASN A 224 0.05 29.47 -8.32
CA ASN A 224 0.90 28.77 -9.28
C ASN A 224 0.77 27.25 -9.17
N LEU A 225 0.69 26.71 -7.96
CA LEU A 225 0.52 25.28 -7.73
C LEU A 225 -0.84 24.78 -8.22
N LEU A 226 -1.91 25.52 -7.95
CA LEU A 226 -3.24 25.19 -8.47
C LEU A 226 -3.28 25.30 -10.01
N ASN A 227 -2.58 26.27 -10.62
CA ASN A 227 -2.47 26.36 -12.06
C ASN A 227 -1.74 25.15 -12.68
N ILE A 228 -0.64 24.70 -12.08
CA ILE A 228 0.07 23.48 -12.52
C ILE A 228 -0.86 22.25 -12.45
N LEU A 229 -1.62 22.11 -11.37
CA LEU A 229 -2.57 21.02 -11.22
C LEU A 229 -3.73 21.11 -12.22
N PHE A 230 -4.19 22.33 -12.51
CA PHE A 230 -5.22 22.56 -13.53
C PHE A 230 -4.70 22.21 -14.93
N GLU A 231 -3.51 22.65 -15.31
CA GLU A 231 -2.92 22.34 -16.61
C GLU A 231 -2.67 20.84 -16.80
N LYS A 232 -2.22 20.15 -15.75
CA LYS A 232 -1.88 18.72 -15.82
C LYS A 232 -3.10 17.80 -15.73
N TYR A 233 -4.07 18.11 -14.86
CA TYR A 233 -5.18 17.21 -14.51
C TYR A 233 -6.57 17.81 -14.78
N GLY A 234 -6.66 19.09 -15.13
CA GLY A 234 -7.92 19.80 -15.33
C GLY A 234 -8.76 19.89 -14.05
N ILE A 235 -8.11 20.00 -12.89
CA ILE A 235 -8.77 20.08 -11.58
C ILE A 235 -8.68 21.49 -11.01
N VAL A 236 -9.68 21.84 -10.22
CA VAL A 236 -9.74 23.07 -9.44
C VAL A 236 -9.77 22.78 -7.96
N GLU A 237 -9.54 23.78 -7.11
CA GLU A 237 -9.46 23.58 -5.64
C GLU A 237 -10.68 22.87 -5.06
N ARG A 238 -11.87 23.09 -5.63
CA ARG A 238 -13.10 22.43 -5.21
C ARG A 238 -13.10 20.90 -5.41
N ASP A 239 -12.37 20.40 -6.39
CA ASP A 239 -12.34 18.96 -6.70
C ASP A 239 -11.62 18.17 -5.62
N PHE A 240 -10.81 18.81 -4.77
CA PHE A 240 -10.22 18.15 -3.60
C PHE A 240 -11.26 17.70 -2.57
N LEU A 241 -12.47 18.28 -2.56
CA LEU A 241 -13.54 17.87 -1.64
C LEU A 241 -14.00 16.43 -1.85
N SER A 242 -13.87 15.92 -3.06
CA SER A 242 -14.25 14.56 -3.47
C SER A 242 -13.04 13.70 -3.85
N ALA A 243 -11.83 14.17 -3.57
CA ALA A 243 -10.62 13.46 -3.88
C ALA A 243 -10.24 12.47 -2.77
N GLU A 244 -9.75 11.32 -3.18
CA GLU A 244 -9.01 10.37 -2.35
C GLU A 244 -7.55 10.45 -2.76
N LEU A 245 -6.77 11.28 -2.10
CA LEU A 245 -5.36 11.49 -2.39
C LEU A 245 -4.51 11.16 -1.17
N GLU A 246 -3.52 10.35 -1.39
CA GLU A 246 -2.67 9.75 -0.39
C GLU A 246 -1.20 10.05 -0.69
N LEU A 247 -0.44 10.44 0.32
CA LEU A 247 1.01 10.52 0.24
C LEU A 247 1.61 9.30 0.94
N VAL A 248 2.48 8.61 0.22
CA VAL A 248 3.15 7.40 0.66
C VAL A 248 4.66 7.51 0.45
N PRO A 249 5.51 6.75 1.14
CA PRO A 249 6.95 6.75 0.90
C PRO A 249 7.29 6.40 -0.55
N ALA A 250 8.08 7.25 -1.20
CA ALA A 250 8.55 7.09 -2.57
C ALA A 250 9.84 6.25 -2.65
N PHE A 251 9.93 5.24 -1.80
CA PHE A 251 11.04 4.29 -1.82
C PHE A 251 10.83 3.22 -2.88
N SER A 252 11.93 2.74 -3.46
CA SER A 252 11.97 1.48 -4.20
C SER A 252 11.72 0.29 -3.26
N VAL A 253 11.49 -0.87 -3.84
CA VAL A 253 11.49 -2.13 -3.11
C VAL A 253 12.80 -2.84 -3.44
N ASP A 254 13.66 -3.00 -2.45
CA ASP A 254 15.05 -3.42 -2.62
C ASP A 254 15.37 -4.66 -1.82
N ASP A 255 16.39 -5.39 -2.26
CA ASP A 255 17.00 -6.44 -1.47
C ASP A 255 17.83 -5.85 -0.33
N ILE A 256 17.73 -6.44 0.84
CA ILE A 256 18.47 -6.04 2.05
C ILE A 256 19.42 -7.17 2.45
N GLY A 257 20.65 -6.77 2.80
CA GLY A 257 21.73 -7.65 3.20
C GLY A 257 22.67 -8.00 2.04
N PHE A 258 23.87 -8.45 2.37
CA PHE A 258 24.86 -8.84 1.34
C PHE A 258 24.45 -10.08 0.57
N ASP A 259 23.69 -10.96 1.19
CA ASP A 259 23.14 -12.19 0.64
C ASP A 259 21.79 -11.96 -0.06
N ARG A 260 21.24 -10.73 -0.02
CA ARG A 260 19.98 -10.32 -0.63
C ARG A 260 18.76 -11.14 -0.17
N SER A 261 18.84 -11.69 1.03
CA SER A 261 17.83 -12.62 1.58
C SER A 261 16.60 -11.93 2.18
N LEU A 262 16.60 -10.61 2.30
CA LEU A 262 15.49 -9.84 2.85
C LEU A 262 14.99 -8.81 1.85
N ILE A 263 13.71 -8.51 1.91
CA ILE A 263 13.05 -7.49 1.08
C ILE A 263 12.72 -6.28 1.95
N GLY A 264 13.19 -5.11 1.52
CA GLY A 264 12.87 -3.82 2.13
C GLY A 264 11.93 -3.02 1.24
N GLY A 265 10.84 -2.51 1.80
CA GLY A 265 9.87 -1.70 1.04
C GLY A 265 8.75 -1.16 1.93
N TYR A 266 7.95 -0.27 1.36
CA TYR A 266 6.75 0.23 2.02
C TYR A 266 5.56 -0.72 1.76
N GLY A 267 4.76 -0.95 2.79
CA GLY A 267 3.48 -1.64 2.65
C GLY A 267 3.53 -3.15 2.87
N HIS A 268 4.58 -3.70 3.49
CA HIS A 268 4.63 -5.12 3.85
C HIS A 268 3.46 -5.54 4.74
N ASP A 269 3.03 -4.70 5.66
CA ASP A 269 1.83 -4.86 6.45
C ASP A 269 0.65 -4.23 5.69
N ASP A 270 -0.29 -5.02 5.07
CA ASP A 270 -0.30 -6.48 5.16
C ASP A 270 -0.16 -7.16 3.77
N ARG A 271 0.59 -6.58 2.86
CA ARG A 271 0.80 -7.16 1.51
C ARG A 271 1.61 -8.47 1.56
N VAL A 272 2.37 -8.68 2.62
CA VAL A 272 3.08 -9.95 2.85
C VAL A 272 2.13 -11.11 3.12
N CYS A 273 0.90 -10.85 3.56
CA CYS A 273 -0.16 -11.85 3.67
C CYS A 273 -1.06 -11.85 2.43
N SER A 274 -1.45 -10.66 1.93
CA SER A 274 -2.44 -10.55 0.87
C SER A 274 -1.91 -11.03 -0.49
N TYR A 275 -0.64 -10.77 -0.83
CA TYR A 275 -0.07 -11.22 -2.10
C TYR A 275 0.08 -12.76 -2.17
N PRO A 276 0.68 -13.46 -1.19
CA PRO A 276 0.71 -14.92 -1.23
C PRO A 276 -0.67 -15.56 -1.21
N ALA A 277 -1.62 -14.99 -0.48
CA ALA A 277 -3.00 -15.47 -0.47
C ALA A 277 -3.70 -15.28 -1.82
N LEU A 278 -3.42 -14.17 -2.50
CA LEU A 278 -3.87 -13.94 -3.88
C LEU A 278 -3.24 -14.96 -4.84
N GLN A 279 -1.93 -15.14 -4.81
CA GLN A 279 -1.25 -16.13 -5.67
C GLN A 279 -1.78 -17.54 -5.43
N ALA A 280 -1.98 -17.92 -4.17
CA ALA A 280 -2.47 -19.25 -3.83
C ALA A 280 -3.85 -19.59 -4.43
N ILE A 281 -4.76 -18.60 -4.60
CA ILE A 281 -6.04 -18.86 -5.26
C ILE A 281 -5.95 -18.78 -6.78
N LEU A 282 -5.01 -17.99 -7.33
CA LEU A 282 -4.77 -17.91 -8.77
C LEU A 282 -4.16 -19.21 -9.31
N ASP A 283 -3.27 -19.85 -8.55
CA ASP A 283 -2.55 -21.08 -8.90
C ASP A 283 -3.40 -22.36 -8.76
N ILE A 284 -4.71 -22.25 -8.49
CA ILE A 284 -5.60 -23.40 -8.40
C ILE A 284 -5.88 -23.97 -9.79
N ASP A 285 -5.31 -25.13 -10.08
CA ASP A 285 -5.48 -25.86 -11.33
C ASP A 285 -6.54 -26.96 -11.24
N GLU A 286 -6.68 -27.58 -10.06
CA GLU A 286 -7.63 -28.66 -9.82
C GLU A 286 -8.87 -28.16 -9.06
N VAL A 287 -10.04 -28.72 -9.36
CA VAL A 287 -11.28 -28.39 -8.66
C VAL A 287 -11.19 -28.84 -7.20
N PRO A 288 -11.20 -27.90 -6.23
CA PRO A 288 -11.06 -28.25 -4.82
C PRO A 288 -12.30 -28.98 -4.27
N GLU A 289 -12.15 -29.69 -3.19
CA GLU A 289 -13.29 -30.33 -2.51
C GLU A 289 -14.24 -29.30 -1.92
N LEU A 290 -13.75 -28.35 -1.13
CA LEU A 290 -14.51 -27.20 -0.63
C LEU A 290 -14.24 -25.97 -1.49
N SER A 291 -15.22 -25.09 -1.63
CA SER A 291 -15.00 -23.80 -2.28
C SER A 291 -13.93 -23.00 -1.55
N LEU A 292 -13.08 -22.33 -2.32
CA LEU A 292 -12.02 -21.44 -1.82
C LEU A 292 -12.45 -20.01 -2.06
N ILE A 293 -12.24 -19.14 -1.09
CA ILE A 293 -12.55 -17.71 -1.18
C ILE A 293 -11.32 -16.93 -0.70
N HIS A 294 -10.85 -16.01 -1.53
CA HIS A 294 -9.86 -15.01 -1.16
C HIS A 294 -10.52 -13.64 -1.05
N ILE A 295 -10.24 -12.92 0.02
CA ILE A 295 -10.77 -11.59 0.29
C ILE A 295 -9.60 -10.64 0.52
N SER A 296 -9.45 -9.66 -0.39
CA SER A 296 -8.60 -8.50 -0.18
C SER A 296 -9.47 -7.32 0.17
N GLU A 297 -9.47 -6.93 1.43
CA GLU A 297 -10.30 -5.84 1.93
C GLU A 297 -9.50 -4.56 2.21
N PRO A 298 -10.12 -3.38 2.10
CA PRO A 298 -9.38 -2.12 2.08
C PRO A 298 -8.89 -1.67 3.46
N THR A 299 -9.34 -2.28 4.56
CA THR A 299 -9.10 -1.74 5.89
C THR A 299 -8.92 -2.86 6.91
N ARG A 300 -7.87 -2.75 7.73
CA ARG A 300 -7.73 -3.59 8.92
C ARG A 300 -8.83 -3.26 9.93
N GLN A 301 -9.45 -4.28 10.51
CA GLN A 301 -10.39 -4.09 11.62
C GLN A 301 -9.67 -3.41 12.78
N ALA A 302 -10.23 -2.32 13.29
CA ALA A 302 -9.67 -1.64 14.45
C ALA A 302 -9.66 -2.60 15.66
N GLU A 303 -8.51 -2.74 16.28
CA GLU A 303 -8.43 -3.36 17.59
C GLU A 303 -9.13 -2.45 18.59
N ILE A 304 -10.22 -2.94 19.17
CA ILE A 304 -11.00 -2.23 20.20
C ILE A 304 -10.37 -2.51 21.56
#